data_ea830f1fdfbcd2c45a3d7c85ce60edbe
#
_entry.id   ea830f1fdfbcd2c45a3d7c85ce60edbe
#
_cell.length_a   1.000
_cell.length_b   1.000
_cell.length_c   1.000
_cell.angle_alpha   90.00
_cell.angle_beta   90.00
_cell.angle_gamma   90.00
#
_symmetry.space_group_name_H-M   'P 1'
#
loop_
_entity.id
_entity.type
_entity.pdbx_description
1 polymer ?
#
loop_
_entity_poly.entity_id
_entity_poly.type
_entity_poly.pdbx_seq_one_letter_code
_entity_poly.pdbx_strand_id
1 'polypeptide(L)'
;MWKDKVVFLTGASSGIGEALAIDLAKKGAILGLLARREELLKSLAEKCEQVGGTARVSACDVTDAEGVTDAAEKLRNEFGKIDILICNAGIGGPKHAKDITNEDVRKVFEINFMGAVHAVTAVLPQMFEQKSGQLVAIASLAGIRGLPFSASYSASKGAMINFFESLRLDLIGSGVDVTIIQPGFIKTPLTSGRENKMPFIMDLEDSIPFFVRAIEKKKRFSAFPWQLATFVRFGKIFPGWLYDKIAGKANYRQAKD
;
A
#
# COMPACT_ATOMS: atom_id res chain seq x y z
N MET A 1 -21.62 1.07 1.33
CA MET A 1 -20.63 0.10 0.85
C MET A 1 -19.81 -0.48 1.98
N TRP A 2 -19.34 0.31 2.94
CA TRP A 2 -18.38 -0.10 3.98
C TRP A 2 -19.00 -0.76 5.21
N LYS A 3 -20.28 -0.45 5.50
CA LYS A 3 -20.97 -1.00 6.67
C LYS A 3 -20.89 -2.53 6.65
N ASP A 4 -20.41 -3.10 7.76
CA ASP A 4 -20.23 -4.53 8.00
C ASP A 4 -19.25 -5.24 7.04
N LYS A 5 -18.45 -4.48 6.26
CA LYS A 5 -17.37 -5.03 5.44
C LYS A 5 -16.16 -5.33 6.29
N VAL A 6 -15.67 -6.56 6.19
CA VAL A 6 -14.45 -7.01 6.88
C VAL A 6 -13.25 -6.67 6.01
N VAL A 7 -12.38 -5.81 6.52
CA VAL A 7 -11.21 -5.28 5.84
C VAL A 7 -9.95 -5.72 6.57
N PHE A 8 -9.07 -6.46 5.91
CA PHE A 8 -7.76 -6.80 6.45
C PHE A 8 -6.72 -5.81 5.91
N LEU A 9 -6.11 -5.02 6.80
CA LEU A 9 -5.22 -3.91 6.45
C LEU A 9 -3.83 -4.13 7.02
N THR A 10 -2.82 -4.27 6.14
CA THR A 10 -1.41 -4.37 6.55
C THR A 10 -0.75 -2.99 6.66
N GLY A 11 0.21 -2.85 7.58
CA GLY A 11 0.90 -1.58 7.79
C GLY A 11 0.01 -0.49 8.38
N ALA A 12 -0.94 -0.87 9.24
CA ALA A 12 -1.97 0.02 9.76
C ALA A 12 -1.46 1.06 10.76
N SER A 13 -0.30 0.85 11.41
CA SER A 13 0.13 1.62 12.59
C SER A 13 0.61 3.05 12.33
N SER A 14 0.61 3.55 11.09
CA SER A 14 0.99 4.94 10.77
C SER A 14 0.65 5.34 9.34
N GLY A 15 0.64 6.66 9.08
CA GLY A 15 0.53 7.25 7.75
C GLY A 15 -0.74 6.84 7.02
N ILE A 16 -0.62 6.41 5.75
CA ILE A 16 -1.77 6.05 4.92
C ILE A 16 -2.63 4.96 5.57
N GLY A 17 -1.99 3.93 6.16
CA GLY A 17 -2.72 2.83 6.80
C GLY A 17 -3.55 3.29 8.00
N GLU A 18 -2.99 4.11 8.89
CA GLU A 18 -3.70 4.69 10.04
C GLU A 18 -4.89 5.56 9.59
N ALA A 19 -4.64 6.48 8.65
CA ALA A 19 -5.67 7.39 8.17
C ALA A 19 -6.80 6.66 7.43
N LEU A 20 -6.48 5.63 6.63
CA LEU A 20 -7.47 4.76 6.00
C LEU A 20 -8.30 4.00 7.03
N ALA A 21 -7.66 3.42 8.05
CA ALA A 21 -8.37 2.68 9.09
C ALA A 21 -9.43 3.56 9.77
N ILE A 22 -9.08 4.79 10.17
CA ILE A 22 -10.01 5.71 10.81
C ILE A 22 -11.15 6.11 9.85
N ASP A 23 -10.86 6.39 8.57
CA ASP A 23 -11.90 6.77 7.59
C ASP A 23 -12.86 5.61 7.31
N LEU A 24 -12.34 4.39 7.19
CA LEU A 24 -13.16 3.19 6.97
C LEU A 24 -13.99 2.84 8.21
N ALA A 25 -13.44 3.01 9.41
CA ALA A 25 -14.15 2.84 10.68
C ALA A 25 -15.37 3.79 10.78
N LYS A 26 -15.20 5.08 10.44
CA LYS A 26 -16.31 6.07 10.36
C LYS A 26 -17.42 5.62 9.42
N LYS A 27 -17.13 4.80 8.44
CA LYS A 27 -18.09 4.27 7.47
C LYS A 27 -18.69 2.92 7.88
N GLY A 28 -18.37 2.44 9.10
CA GLY A 28 -18.90 1.21 9.69
C GLY A 28 -18.20 -0.07 9.23
N ALA A 29 -16.96 0.01 8.76
CA ALA A 29 -16.16 -1.18 8.43
C ALA A 29 -15.70 -1.91 9.70
N ILE A 30 -15.51 -3.21 9.57
CA ILE A 30 -14.82 -4.09 10.53
C ILE A 30 -13.37 -4.22 10.08
N LEU A 31 -12.42 -3.89 10.93
CA LEU A 31 -11.02 -3.76 10.58
C LEU A 31 -10.15 -4.81 11.27
N GLY A 32 -9.43 -5.61 10.51
CA GLY A 32 -8.28 -6.38 10.96
C GLY A 32 -7.01 -5.55 10.72
N LEU A 33 -6.42 -5.02 11.78
CA LEU A 33 -5.27 -4.11 11.72
C LEU A 33 -3.98 -4.87 11.98
N LEU A 34 -3.10 -5.00 10.99
CA LEU A 34 -1.84 -5.70 11.10
C LEU A 34 -0.65 -4.75 10.99
N ALA A 35 0.23 -4.75 11.97
CA ALA A 35 1.54 -4.10 11.95
C ALA A 35 2.40 -4.60 13.14
N ARG A 36 3.68 -4.23 13.17
CA ARG A 36 4.62 -4.66 14.22
C ARG A 36 4.44 -3.98 15.56
N ARG A 37 3.98 -2.72 15.55
CA ARG A 37 3.94 -1.86 16.75
C ARG A 37 2.59 -2.01 17.43
N GLU A 38 2.52 -2.92 18.40
CA GLU A 38 1.29 -3.29 19.09
C GLU A 38 0.59 -2.11 19.77
N GLU A 39 1.35 -1.28 20.51
CA GLU A 39 0.78 -0.14 21.23
C GLU A 39 0.13 0.89 20.30
N LEU A 40 0.72 1.12 19.11
CA LEU A 40 0.12 2.01 18.12
C LEU A 40 -1.13 1.39 17.49
N LEU A 41 -1.17 0.06 17.33
CA LEU A 41 -2.36 -0.62 16.84
C LEU A 41 -3.49 -0.59 17.85
N LYS A 42 -3.22 -0.77 19.14
CA LYS A 42 -4.22 -0.65 20.22
C LYS A 42 -4.82 0.76 20.25
N SER A 43 -3.96 1.78 20.26
CA SER A 43 -4.42 3.18 20.19
C SER A 43 -5.25 3.47 18.93
N LEU A 44 -4.86 2.90 17.79
CA LEU A 44 -5.63 3.03 16.55
C LEU A 44 -6.98 2.31 16.63
N ALA A 45 -7.01 1.12 17.22
CA ALA A 45 -8.26 0.37 17.40
C ALA A 45 -9.26 1.17 18.26
N GLU A 46 -8.80 1.75 19.37
CA GLU A 46 -9.62 2.63 20.21
C GLU A 46 -10.19 3.82 19.41
N LYS A 47 -9.35 4.49 18.59
CA LYS A 47 -9.80 5.57 17.71
C LYS A 47 -10.86 5.10 16.71
N CYS A 48 -10.69 3.90 16.14
CA CYS A 48 -11.65 3.33 15.20
C CYS A 48 -13.00 3.02 15.89
N GLU A 49 -12.96 2.50 17.11
CA GLU A 49 -14.16 2.19 17.89
C GLU A 49 -14.90 3.47 18.33
N GLN A 50 -14.17 4.51 18.74
CA GLN A 50 -14.74 5.81 19.08
C GLN A 50 -15.53 6.46 17.94
N VAL A 51 -15.21 6.16 16.70
CA VAL A 51 -15.92 6.69 15.52
C VAL A 51 -16.95 5.71 14.94
N GLY A 52 -17.25 4.62 15.64
CA GLY A 52 -18.35 3.69 15.32
C GLY A 52 -17.94 2.48 14.47
N GLY A 53 -16.64 2.24 14.27
CA GLY A 53 -16.13 1.02 13.64
C GLY A 53 -15.88 -0.10 14.64
N THR A 54 -15.48 -1.25 14.12
CA THR A 54 -14.97 -2.38 14.91
C THR A 54 -13.53 -2.66 14.48
N ALA A 55 -12.61 -2.85 15.42
CA ALA A 55 -11.22 -3.12 15.10
C ALA A 55 -10.65 -4.32 15.86
N ARG A 56 -9.83 -5.12 15.19
CA ARG A 56 -9.05 -6.22 15.77
C ARG A 56 -7.58 -6.02 15.45
N VAL A 57 -6.74 -6.19 16.43
CA VAL A 57 -5.31 -5.93 16.35
C VAL A 57 -4.54 -7.24 16.19
N SER A 58 -3.61 -7.26 15.26
CA SER A 58 -2.63 -8.35 15.08
C SER A 58 -1.22 -7.75 15.02
N ALA A 59 -0.48 -7.88 16.12
CA ALA A 59 0.93 -7.46 16.19
C ALA A 59 1.80 -8.49 15.49
N CYS A 60 2.13 -8.25 14.21
CA CYS A 60 2.88 -9.17 13.37
C CYS A 60 3.72 -8.39 12.34
N ASP A 61 4.91 -8.93 12.02
CA ASP A 61 5.69 -8.44 10.88
C ASP A 61 5.14 -9.08 9.59
N VAL A 62 4.91 -8.28 8.56
CA VAL A 62 4.42 -8.80 7.26
C VAL A 62 5.40 -9.76 6.58
N THR A 63 6.64 -9.84 7.04
CA THR A 63 7.64 -10.81 6.59
C THR A 63 7.47 -12.19 7.20
N ASP A 64 6.67 -12.30 8.26
CA ASP A 64 6.27 -13.57 8.89
C ASP A 64 4.99 -14.09 8.21
N ALA A 65 5.15 -15.03 7.27
CA ALA A 65 4.06 -15.58 6.48
C ALA A 65 3.04 -16.35 7.34
N GLU A 66 3.50 -17.08 8.36
CA GLU A 66 2.64 -17.83 9.27
C GLU A 66 1.83 -16.88 10.14
N GLY A 67 2.48 -15.90 10.76
CA GLY A 67 1.82 -14.88 11.57
C GLY A 67 0.79 -14.05 10.79
N VAL A 68 1.04 -13.76 9.50
CA VAL A 68 0.08 -13.08 8.62
C VAL A 68 -1.12 -13.99 8.33
N THR A 69 -0.89 -15.28 8.10
CA THR A 69 -1.95 -16.29 7.88
C THR A 69 -2.81 -16.43 9.12
N ASP A 70 -2.21 -16.59 10.29
CA ASP A 70 -2.91 -16.68 11.58
C ASP A 70 -3.78 -15.45 11.86
N ALA A 71 -3.27 -14.26 11.54
CA ALA A 71 -4.02 -13.02 11.70
C ALA A 71 -5.26 -12.98 10.77
N ALA A 72 -5.11 -13.41 9.52
CA ALA A 72 -6.23 -13.49 8.57
C ALA A 72 -7.25 -14.55 9.01
N GLU A 73 -6.81 -15.72 9.47
CA GLU A 73 -7.69 -16.79 9.95
C GLU A 73 -8.48 -16.39 11.20
N LYS A 74 -7.83 -15.74 12.18
CA LYS A 74 -8.52 -15.20 13.36
C LYS A 74 -9.63 -14.24 12.97
N LEU A 75 -9.33 -13.31 12.06
CA LEU A 75 -10.33 -12.35 11.57
C LEU A 75 -11.48 -13.05 10.85
N ARG A 76 -11.18 -14.02 9.98
CA ARG A 76 -12.17 -14.83 9.27
C ARG A 76 -13.03 -15.65 10.23
N ASN A 77 -12.43 -16.28 11.23
CA ASN A 77 -13.16 -17.11 12.20
C ASN A 77 -14.12 -16.28 13.06
N GLU A 78 -13.77 -15.04 13.39
CA GLU A 78 -14.63 -14.15 14.18
C GLU A 78 -15.77 -13.56 13.34
N PHE A 79 -15.52 -13.15 12.09
CA PHE A 79 -16.49 -12.42 11.27
C PHE A 79 -16.98 -13.20 10.04
N GLY A 80 -16.59 -14.44 9.89
CA GLY A 80 -17.05 -15.37 8.85
C GLY A 80 -16.38 -15.18 7.49
N LYS A 81 -15.78 -14.03 7.21
CA LYS A 81 -15.16 -13.70 5.92
C LYS A 81 -14.18 -12.53 6.01
N ILE A 82 -13.39 -12.36 4.95
CA ILE A 82 -12.66 -11.13 4.66
C ILE A 82 -13.15 -10.62 3.29
N ASP A 83 -13.75 -9.43 3.26
CA ASP A 83 -14.27 -8.84 2.02
C ASP A 83 -13.17 -8.12 1.24
N ILE A 84 -12.25 -7.43 1.92
CA ILE A 84 -11.23 -6.59 1.29
C ILE A 84 -9.88 -6.80 2.00
N LEU A 85 -8.85 -7.08 1.21
CA LEU A 85 -7.46 -7.01 1.66
C LEU A 85 -6.84 -5.71 1.16
N ILE A 86 -6.21 -4.93 2.05
CA ILE A 86 -5.42 -3.75 1.68
C ILE A 86 -3.95 -4.00 2.03
N CYS A 87 -3.14 -4.28 1.01
CA CYS A 87 -1.70 -4.40 1.10
C CYS A 87 -1.07 -3.00 1.11
N ASN A 88 -0.89 -2.43 2.30
CA ASN A 88 -0.34 -1.09 2.50
C ASN A 88 1.05 -1.10 3.15
N ALA A 89 1.42 -2.14 3.87
CA ALA A 89 2.73 -2.22 4.52
C ALA A 89 3.87 -1.91 3.54
N GLY A 90 4.81 -1.08 3.97
CA GLY A 90 5.95 -0.74 3.14
C GLY A 90 6.94 0.19 3.84
N ILE A 91 8.16 0.08 3.42
CA ILE A 91 9.27 0.95 3.81
C ILE A 91 9.92 1.55 2.58
N GLY A 92 10.64 2.62 2.77
CA GLY A 92 11.47 3.23 1.75
C GLY A 92 12.49 4.15 2.41
N GLY A 93 13.48 4.52 1.66
CA GLY A 93 14.50 5.49 2.06
C GLY A 93 15.35 5.82 0.85
N PRO A 94 15.79 7.07 0.71
CA PRO A 94 16.73 7.42 -0.32
C PRO A 94 18.07 6.75 -0.01
N LYS A 95 18.65 6.06 -1.01
CA LYS A 95 19.99 5.50 -0.92
C LYS A 95 20.69 5.69 -2.26
N HIS A 96 21.86 6.32 -2.24
CA HIS A 96 22.65 6.51 -3.44
C HIS A 96 23.22 5.17 -3.92
N ALA A 97 23.41 5.00 -5.21
CA ALA A 97 23.89 3.76 -5.80
C ALA A 97 25.22 3.26 -5.20
N LYS A 98 26.12 4.17 -4.79
CA LYS A 98 27.40 3.83 -4.12
C LYS A 98 27.24 3.17 -2.76
N ASP A 99 26.07 3.36 -2.09
CA ASP A 99 25.82 2.95 -0.70
C ASP A 99 24.82 1.78 -0.62
N ILE A 100 24.27 1.31 -1.75
CA ILE A 100 23.31 0.21 -1.82
C ILE A 100 24.01 -1.11 -1.44
N THR A 101 23.36 -1.89 -0.57
CA THR A 101 23.77 -3.25 -0.22
C THR A 101 22.70 -4.28 -0.59
N ASN A 102 23.10 -5.56 -0.70
CA ASN A 102 22.13 -6.65 -0.90
C ASN A 102 21.09 -6.70 0.21
N GLU A 103 21.50 -6.43 1.45
CA GLU A 103 20.61 -6.42 2.62
C GLU A 103 19.54 -5.34 2.50
N ASP A 104 19.89 -4.13 2.06
CA ASP A 104 18.93 -3.06 1.83
C ASP A 104 17.88 -3.47 0.80
N VAL A 105 18.30 -4.07 -0.31
CA VAL A 105 17.40 -4.50 -1.37
C VAL A 105 16.48 -5.61 -0.84
N ARG A 106 17.04 -6.63 -0.19
CA ARG A 106 16.27 -7.73 0.40
C ARG A 106 15.23 -7.22 1.39
N LYS A 107 15.64 -6.39 2.35
CA LYS A 107 14.74 -5.83 3.36
C LYS A 107 13.55 -5.08 2.76
N VAL A 108 13.80 -4.26 1.71
CA VAL A 108 12.73 -3.53 1.04
C VAL A 108 11.80 -4.49 0.28
N PHE A 109 12.34 -5.51 -0.38
CA PHE A 109 11.54 -6.51 -1.10
C PHE A 109 10.72 -7.38 -0.15
N GLU A 110 11.33 -7.88 0.93
CA GLU A 110 10.64 -8.70 1.92
C GLU A 110 9.41 -7.97 2.50
N ILE A 111 9.57 -6.70 2.87
CA ILE A 111 8.46 -5.94 3.47
C ILE A 111 7.45 -5.49 2.41
N ASN A 112 7.91 -4.87 1.30
CA ASN A 112 7.01 -4.20 0.37
C ASN A 112 6.33 -5.16 -0.60
N PHE A 113 7.00 -6.25 -0.98
CA PHE A 113 6.53 -7.19 -1.98
C PHE A 113 6.15 -8.53 -1.34
N MET A 114 7.06 -9.22 -0.66
CA MET A 114 6.74 -10.51 -0.05
C MET A 114 5.68 -10.39 1.04
N GLY A 115 5.71 -9.33 1.86
CA GLY A 115 4.63 -9.07 2.81
C GLY A 115 3.26 -8.90 2.17
N ALA A 116 3.18 -8.33 0.96
CA ALA A 116 1.93 -8.28 0.19
C ALA A 116 1.55 -9.67 -0.37
N VAL A 117 2.53 -10.47 -0.83
CA VAL A 117 2.32 -11.85 -1.27
C VAL A 117 1.77 -12.70 -0.13
N HIS A 118 2.37 -12.65 1.07
CA HIS A 118 1.90 -13.38 2.26
C HIS A 118 0.44 -13.03 2.58
N ALA A 119 0.09 -11.75 2.58
CA ALA A 119 -1.28 -11.31 2.84
C ALA A 119 -2.26 -11.79 1.75
N VAL A 120 -1.87 -11.75 0.48
CA VAL A 120 -2.70 -12.26 -0.63
C VAL A 120 -2.91 -13.77 -0.49
N THR A 121 -1.85 -14.54 -0.27
CA THR A 121 -1.96 -16.00 -0.14
C THR A 121 -2.78 -16.43 1.07
N ALA A 122 -2.77 -15.65 2.15
CA ALA A 122 -3.59 -15.90 3.33
C ALA A 122 -5.09 -15.72 3.10
N VAL A 123 -5.50 -14.79 2.23
CA VAL A 123 -6.94 -14.48 2.04
C VAL A 123 -7.53 -15.00 0.73
N LEU A 124 -6.71 -15.22 -0.29
CA LEU A 124 -7.19 -15.54 -1.63
C LEU A 124 -7.97 -16.87 -1.72
N PRO A 125 -7.58 -17.98 -1.05
CA PRO A 125 -8.35 -19.21 -1.06
C PRO A 125 -9.80 -19.01 -0.61
N GLN A 126 -10.00 -18.30 0.50
CA GLN A 126 -11.32 -17.99 1.02
C GLN A 126 -12.12 -17.08 0.07
N MET A 127 -11.48 -16.10 -0.58
CA MET A 127 -12.16 -15.24 -1.55
C MET A 127 -12.63 -16.03 -2.79
N PHE A 128 -11.91 -17.07 -3.20
CA PHE A 128 -12.35 -17.98 -4.25
C PHE A 128 -13.59 -18.80 -3.82
N GLU A 129 -13.56 -19.37 -2.61
CA GLU A 129 -14.68 -20.17 -2.08
C GLU A 129 -15.95 -19.32 -2.00
N GLN A 130 -15.86 -18.11 -1.50
CA GLN A 130 -17.01 -17.18 -1.37
C GLN A 130 -17.39 -16.51 -2.70
N LYS A 131 -16.62 -16.71 -3.78
CA LYS A 131 -16.80 -16.07 -5.10
C LYS A 131 -16.96 -14.55 -5.03
N SER A 132 -16.31 -13.95 -4.08
CA SER A 132 -16.33 -12.50 -3.87
C SER A 132 -15.14 -12.04 -3.05
N GLY A 133 -14.63 -10.86 -3.34
CA GLY A 133 -13.53 -10.24 -2.61
C GLY A 133 -12.89 -9.11 -3.37
N GLN A 134 -12.01 -8.38 -2.69
CA GLN A 134 -11.20 -7.37 -3.34
C GLN A 134 -9.79 -7.35 -2.78
N LEU A 135 -8.80 -7.48 -3.66
CA LEU A 135 -7.39 -7.29 -3.36
C LEU A 135 -6.97 -5.87 -3.73
N VAL A 136 -6.46 -5.11 -2.77
CA VAL A 136 -6.03 -3.72 -2.97
C VAL A 136 -4.53 -3.61 -2.71
N ALA A 137 -3.78 -3.16 -3.71
CA ALA A 137 -2.36 -2.87 -3.60
C ALA A 137 -2.11 -1.36 -3.46
N ILE A 138 -1.51 -0.93 -2.36
CA ILE A 138 -0.97 0.42 -2.24
C ILE A 138 0.47 0.42 -2.80
N ALA A 139 0.55 0.61 -4.11
CA ALA A 139 1.81 0.68 -4.84
C ALA A 139 2.43 2.08 -4.77
N SER A 140 2.91 2.62 -5.87
CA SER A 140 3.43 3.99 -5.98
C SER A 140 3.63 4.36 -7.45
N LEU A 141 3.57 5.64 -7.78
CA LEU A 141 4.06 6.17 -9.06
C LEU A 141 5.54 5.83 -9.29
N ALA A 142 6.33 5.69 -8.23
CA ALA A 142 7.72 5.25 -8.29
C ALA A 142 7.91 3.81 -8.81
N GLY A 143 6.85 2.99 -8.84
CA GLY A 143 6.89 1.66 -9.44
C GLY A 143 6.70 1.64 -10.97
N ILE A 144 6.31 2.77 -11.58
CA ILE A 144 6.12 2.86 -13.04
C ILE A 144 7.45 3.04 -13.76
N ARG A 145 8.36 3.85 -13.18
CA ARG A 145 9.70 4.10 -13.69
C ARG A 145 10.67 4.36 -12.53
N GLY A 146 11.94 3.93 -12.69
CA GLY A 146 12.97 4.13 -11.67
C GLY A 146 13.21 5.62 -11.37
N LEU A 147 13.38 5.95 -10.11
CA LEU A 147 13.65 7.30 -9.64
C LEU A 147 15.02 7.37 -8.98
N PRO A 148 15.72 8.51 -9.04
CA PRO A 148 16.99 8.71 -8.33
C PRO A 148 16.86 8.33 -6.84
N PHE A 149 17.90 7.76 -6.27
CA PHE A 149 17.98 7.33 -4.85
C PHE A 149 16.91 6.35 -4.39
N SER A 150 16.24 5.64 -5.31
CA SER A 150 15.07 4.81 -5.01
C SER A 150 15.10 3.43 -5.64
N ALA A 151 16.26 2.92 -6.00
CA ALA A 151 16.37 1.68 -6.76
C ALA A 151 15.57 0.53 -6.14
N SER A 152 15.84 0.17 -4.88
CA SER A 152 15.13 -0.91 -4.18
C SER A 152 13.63 -0.63 -4.02
N TYR A 153 13.26 0.59 -3.65
CA TYR A 153 11.85 0.98 -3.49
C TYR A 153 11.10 0.95 -4.82
N SER A 154 11.66 1.57 -5.87
CA SER A 154 11.03 1.58 -7.21
C SER A 154 10.87 0.17 -7.76
N ALA A 155 11.90 -0.67 -7.59
CA ALA A 155 11.86 -2.07 -8.03
C ALA A 155 10.78 -2.86 -7.25
N SER A 156 10.70 -2.74 -5.93
CA SER A 156 9.70 -3.44 -5.12
C SER A 156 8.26 -3.01 -5.46
N LYS A 157 8.04 -1.71 -5.69
CA LYS A 157 6.71 -1.20 -6.09
C LYS A 157 6.37 -1.57 -7.54
N GLY A 158 7.37 -1.68 -8.43
CA GLY A 158 7.21 -2.21 -9.77
C GLY A 158 6.82 -3.70 -9.77
N ALA A 159 7.50 -4.51 -8.96
CA ALA A 159 7.15 -5.92 -8.75
C ALA A 159 5.70 -6.06 -8.24
N MET A 160 5.31 -5.26 -7.24
CA MET A 160 3.95 -5.24 -6.72
C MET A 160 2.91 -4.90 -7.80
N ILE A 161 3.17 -3.89 -8.65
CA ILE A 161 2.26 -3.53 -9.74
C ILE A 161 2.06 -4.70 -10.69
N ASN A 162 3.14 -5.32 -11.18
CA ASN A 162 3.08 -6.42 -12.12
C ASN A 162 2.42 -7.66 -11.52
N PHE A 163 2.72 -7.98 -10.27
CA PHE A 163 2.12 -9.11 -9.56
C PHE A 163 0.59 -8.96 -9.45
N PHE A 164 0.11 -7.81 -8.95
CA PHE A 164 -1.33 -7.58 -8.82
C PHE A 164 -2.03 -7.42 -10.19
N GLU A 165 -1.33 -6.94 -11.21
CA GLU A 165 -1.87 -6.90 -12.57
C GLU A 165 -2.07 -8.30 -13.14
N SER A 166 -1.10 -9.21 -12.95
CA SER A 166 -1.21 -10.62 -13.34
C SER A 166 -2.34 -11.32 -12.59
N LEU A 167 -2.40 -11.17 -11.24
CA LEU A 167 -3.52 -11.70 -10.46
C LEU A 167 -4.87 -11.21 -10.96
N ARG A 168 -4.98 -9.94 -11.36
CA ARG A 168 -6.23 -9.40 -11.90
C ARG A 168 -6.67 -10.12 -13.18
N LEU A 169 -5.74 -10.55 -14.01
CA LEU A 169 -6.04 -11.31 -15.22
C LEU A 169 -6.49 -12.74 -14.89
N ASP A 170 -5.80 -13.39 -13.96
CA ASP A 170 -6.12 -14.75 -13.53
C ASP A 170 -7.47 -14.82 -12.79
N LEU A 171 -7.89 -13.72 -12.15
CA LEU A 171 -9.12 -13.63 -11.37
C LEU A 171 -10.35 -13.20 -12.18
N ILE A 172 -10.23 -13.05 -13.51
CA ILE A 172 -11.39 -12.74 -14.37
C ILE A 172 -12.45 -13.85 -14.25
N GLY A 173 -13.66 -13.44 -13.87
CA GLY A 173 -14.79 -14.38 -13.69
C GLY A 173 -14.86 -15.07 -12.33
N SER A 174 -13.88 -14.89 -11.44
CA SER A 174 -13.88 -15.50 -10.11
C SER A 174 -14.78 -14.79 -9.08
N GLY A 175 -15.18 -13.56 -9.36
CA GLY A 175 -15.85 -12.69 -8.38
C GLY A 175 -14.90 -11.89 -7.48
N VAL A 176 -13.57 -12.07 -7.64
CA VAL A 176 -12.55 -11.33 -6.89
C VAL A 176 -11.99 -10.19 -7.73
N ASP A 177 -12.11 -8.97 -7.24
CA ASP A 177 -11.59 -7.77 -7.89
C ASP A 177 -10.18 -7.43 -7.44
N VAL A 178 -9.41 -6.77 -8.31
CA VAL A 178 -8.07 -6.26 -7.98
C VAL A 178 -8.00 -4.77 -8.28
N THR A 179 -7.57 -3.99 -7.28
CA THR A 179 -7.36 -2.54 -7.37
C THR A 179 -5.92 -2.20 -7.08
N ILE A 180 -5.24 -1.53 -8.01
CA ILE A 180 -3.87 -1.06 -7.86
C ILE A 180 -3.87 0.46 -7.72
N ILE A 181 -3.46 0.97 -6.55
CA ILE A 181 -3.40 2.40 -6.27
C ILE A 181 -1.94 2.84 -6.32
N GLN A 182 -1.68 3.86 -7.10
CA GLN A 182 -0.35 4.39 -7.38
C GLN A 182 -0.27 5.85 -6.91
N PRO A 183 -0.16 6.10 -5.58
CA PRO A 183 -0.01 7.46 -5.09
C PRO A 183 1.34 8.06 -5.50
N GLY A 184 1.37 9.38 -5.62
CA GLY A 184 2.58 10.17 -5.66
C GLY A 184 3.13 10.42 -4.26
N PHE A 185 3.65 11.62 -4.04
CA PHE A 185 4.15 12.01 -2.73
C PHE A 185 3.01 12.41 -1.81
N ILE A 186 2.99 11.84 -0.61
CA ILE A 186 2.02 12.14 0.46
C ILE A 186 2.81 12.42 1.73
N LYS A 187 2.45 13.45 2.49
CA LYS A 187 3.06 13.77 3.79
C LYS A 187 2.75 12.66 4.80
N THR A 188 3.75 11.87 5.10
CA THR A 188 3.68 10.71 6.00
C THR A 188 5.04 10.55 6.69
N PRO A 189 5.17 9.72 7.72
CA PRO A 189 6.48 9.42 8.30
C PRO A 189 7.51 8.91 7.27
N LEU A 190 7.07 8.27 6.18
CA LEU A 190 7.94 7.81 5.09
C LEU A 190 8.59 8.95 4.30
N THR A 191 7.94 10.10 4.22
CA THR A 191 8.38 11.29 3.45
C THR A 191 8.93 12.42 4.34
N SER A 192 8.85 12.24 5.65
CA SER A 192 9.21 13.25 6.65
C SER A 192 10.63 13.81 6.44
N GLY A 193 10.75 15.14 6.60
CA GLY A 193 12.01 15.89 6.46
C GLY A 193 12.43 16.16 5.01
N ARG A 194 11.62 15.79 4.02
CA ARG A 194 11.93 15.94 2.58
C ARG A 194 10.80 16.59 1.78
N GLU A 195 9.77 17.07 2.45
CA GLU A 195 8.52 17.54 1.85
C GLU A 195 8.75 18.68 0.85
N ASN A 196 9.62 19.62 1.20
CA ASN A 196 9.94 20.80 0.37
C ASN A 196 10.63 20.46 -0.97
N LYS A 197 11.08 19.21 -1.13
CA LYS A 197 11.78 18.73 -2.34
C LYS A 197 10.89 17.84 -3.20
N MET A 198 9.64 17.57 -2.80
CA MET A 198 8.73 16.63 -3.47
C MET A 198 7.66 17.39 -4.26
N PRO A 199 7.70 17.33 -5.61
CA PRO A 199 6.71 18.02 -6.42
C PRO A 199 5.31 17.45 -6.22
N PHE A 200 4.32 18.32 -6.17
CA PHE A 200 2.90 17.94 -6.02
C PHE A 200 2.64 17.04 -4.79
N ILE A 201 3.37 17.27 -3.70
CA ILE A 201 3.11 16.55 -2.45
C ILE A 201 1.70 16.87 -1.95
N MET A 202 0.98 15.86 -1.50
CA MET A 202 -0.37 16.00 -0.95
C MET A 202 -0.33 15.88 0.57
N ASP A 203 -1.23 16.57 1.25
CA ASP A 203 -1.51 16.30 2.66
C ASP A 203 -2.17 14.92 2.81
N LEU A 204 -1.93 14.28 3.94
CA LEU A 204 -2.40 12.91 4.16
C LEU A 204 -3.92 12.86 4.10
N GLU A 205 -4.58 13.77 4.80
CA GLU A 205 -6.04 13.88 4.89
C GLU A 205 -6.67 14.09 3.51
N ASP A 206 -6.10 14.97 2.68
CA ASP A 206 -6.58 15.24 1.32
C ASP A 206 -6.41 14.04 0.38
N SER A 207 -5.48 13.15 0.70
CA SER A 207 -5.22 11.96 -0.11
C SER A 207 -6.21 10.82 0.13
N ILE A 208 -6.76 10.68 1.33
CA ILE A 208 -7.62 9.55 1.74
C ILE A 208 -8.85 9.37 0.84
N PRO A 209 -9.58 10.41 0.44
CA PRO A 209 -10.73 10.26 -0.46
C PRO A 209 -10.38 9.60 -1.81
N PHE A 210 -9.15 9.77 -2.31
CA PHE A 210 -8.72 9.13 -3.57
C PHE A 210 -8.53 7.62 -3.40
N PHE A 211 -8.00 7.17 -2.26
CA PHE A 211 -7.90 5.75 -1.94
C PHE A 211 -9.28 5.12 -1.79
N VAL A 212 -10.11 5.70 -0.94
CA VAL A 212 -11.47 5.19 -0.68
C VAL A 212 -12.28 5.09 -1.97
N ARG A 213 -12.31 6.15 -2.77
CA ARG A 213 -13.01 6.16 -4.07
C ARG A 213 -12.46 5.12 -5.06
N ALA A 214 -11.15 4.85 -5.03
CA ALA A 214 -10.56 3.83 -5.90
C ALA A 214 -11.04 2.43 -5.50
N ILE A 215 -11.10 2.15 -4.20
CA ILE A 215 -11.57 0.87 -3.64
C ILE A 215 -13.07 0.70 -3.91
N GLU A 216 -13.89 1.71 -3.56
CA GLU A 216 -15.35 1.68 -3.76
C GLU A 216 -15.76 1.44 -5.22
N LYS A 217 -15.02 2.06 -6.15
CA LYS A 217 -15.27 1.91 -7.59
C LYS A 217 -14.54 0.72 -8.21
N LYS A 218 -13.88 -0.10 -7.42
CA LYS A 218 -13.08 -1.26 -7.88
C LYS A 218 -12.20 -0.91 -9.07
N LYS A 219 -11.52 0.26 -9.01
CA LYS A 219 -10.71 0.74 -10.11
C LYS A 219 -9.54 -0.20 -10.35
N ARG A 220 -9.36 -0.65 -11.59
CA ARG A 220 -8.19 -1.46 -11.98
C ARG A 220 -6.88 -0.76 -11.62
N PHE A 221 -6.80 0.53 -11.98
CA PHE A 221 -5.70 1.43 -11.64
C PHE A 221 -6.23 2.78 -11.18
N SER A 222 -5.62 3.32 -10.12
CA SER A 222 -5.85 4.67 -9.65
C SER A 222 -4.51 5.33 -9.35
N ALA A 223 -4.24 6.48 -9.96
CA ALA A 223 -3.00 7.23 -9.75
C ALA A 223 -3.32 8.70 -9.47
N PHE A 224 -2.65 9.28 -8.49
CA PHE A 224 -2.85 10.67 -8.09
C PHE A 224 -1.60 11.23 -7.39
N PRO A 225 -1.40 12.56 -7.34
CA PRO A 225 -2.21 13.57 -8.03
C PRO A 225 -2.05 13.44 -9.56
N TRP A 226 -3.07 13.87 -10.30
CA TRP A 226 -3.13 13.65 -11.76
C TRP A 226 -1.95 14.26 -12.52
N GLN A 227 -1.45 15.40 -12.05
CA GLN A 227 -0.31 16.09 -12.68
C GLN A 227 0.94 15.17 -12.67
N LEU A 228 1.28 14.66 -11.48
CA LEU A 228 2.44 13.78 -11.32
C LEU A 228 2.22 12.43 -12.03
N ALA A 229 1.01 11.89 -11.93
CA ALA A 229 0.64 10.62 -12.58
C ALA A 229 0.78 10.71 -14.11
N THR A 230 0.32 11.79 -14.70
CA THR A 230 0.44 12.07 -16.14
C THR A 230 1.91 12.19 -16.54
N PHE A 231 2.68 13.00 -15.79
CA PHE A 231 4.11 13.19 -16.06
C PHE A 231 4.89 11.86 -16.01
N VAL A 232 4.68 11.02 -14.99
CA VAL A 232 5.38 9.74 -14.84
C VAL A 232 4.98 8.75 -15.95
N ARG A 233 3.70 8.69 -16.31
CA ARG A 233 3.21 7.81 -17.39
C ARG A 233 3.76 8.20 -18.75
N PHE A 234 3.72 9.48 -19.12
CA PHE A 234 4.36 9.98 -20.34
C PHE A 234 5.87 9.78 -20.29
N GLY A 235 6.48 9.97 -19.11
CA GLY A 235 7.90 9.70 -18.90
C GLY A 235 8.31 8.27 -19.27
N LYS A 236 7.39 7.29 -19.20
CA LYS A 236 7.66 5.90 -19.60
C LYS A 236 7.91 5.76 -21.12
N ILE A 237 7.34 6.65 -21.92
CA ILE A 237 7.44 6.65 -23.39
C ILE A 237 8.66 7.46 -23.86
N PHE A 238 9.23 8.30 -23.00
CA PHE A 238 10.40 9.12 -23.39
C PHE A 238 11.62 8.25 -23.68
N PRO A 239 12.41 8.61 -24.69
CA PRO A 239 13.73 8.02 -24.91
C PRO A 239 14.57 8.11 -23.62
N GLY A 240 15.41 7.11 -23.35
CA GLY A 240 16.21 7.04 -22.13
C GLY A 240 17.00 8.31 -21.84
N TRP A 241 17.70 8.84 -22.84
CA TRP A 241 18.51 10.05 -22.71
C TRP A 241 17.73 11.29 -22.26
N LEU A 242 16.47 11.44 -22.70
CA LEU A 242 15.61 12.55 -22.30
C LEU A 242 15.14 12.39 -20.85
N TYR A 243 14.76 11.17 -20.49
CA TYR A 243 14.40 10.86 -19.11
C TYR A 243 15.57 11.11 -18.15
N ASP A 244 16.76 10.63 -18.48
CA ASP A 244 17.96 10.79 -17.65
C ASP A 244 18.30 12.27 -17.43
N LYS A 245 18.16 13.10 -18.47
CA LYS A 245 18.35 14.57 -18.38
C LYS A 245 17.36 15.23 -17.43
N ILE A 246 16.11 14.74 -17.38
CA ILE A 246 15.04 15.31 -16.54
C ILE A 246 15.15 14.74 -15.12
N ALA A 247 15.15 13.43 -14.98
CA ALA A 247 15.13 12.74 -13.69
C ALA A 247 16.46 12.87 -12.92
N GLY A 248 17.60 12.90 -13.63
CA GLY A 248 18.92 13.06 -13.02
C GLY A 248 19.11 14.41 -12.34
N LYS A 249 18.35 15.44 -12.73
CA LYS A 249 18.34 16.75 -12.05
C LYS A 249 17.45 16.80 -10.81
N ALA A 250 16.66 15.77 -10.56
CA ALA A 250 15.69 15.75 -9.46
C ALA A 250 16.34 15.35 -8.15
N ASN A 251 16.84 16.32 -7.39
CA ASN A 251 17.47 16.13 -6.07
C ASN A 251 16.47 16.01 -4.91
N TYR A 252 15.19 15.71 -5.18
CA TYR A 252 14.14 15.68 -4.17
C TYR A 252 14.30 14.57 -3.12
N ARG A 253 15.27 13.66 -3.30
CA ARG A 253 15.52 12.55 -2.37
C ARG A 253 16.88 12.59 -1.65
N GLN A 254 17.71 13.59 -1.92
CA GLN A 254 18.93 13.76 -1.12
C GLN A 254 18.53 14.16 0.31
N ALA A 255 18.95 13.36 1.29
CA ALA A 255 18.99 13.81 2.67
C ALA A 255 19.94 15.05 2.73
N LYS A 256 19.67 16.02 3.55
CA LYS A 256 20.69 16.98 3.96
C LYS A 256 21.73 16.16 4.73
N ASP A 257 22.99 16.23 4.28
CA ASP A 257 24.14 15.88 5.10
C ASP A 257 24.16 16.80 6.32
#